data_cc152bf77d27297e9f04e052b799e0d0
#
_entry.id   cc152bf77d27297e9f04e052b799e0d0
#
_cell.length_a   1.000
_cell.length_b   1.000
_cell.length_c   1.000
_cell.angle_alpha   90.00
_cell.angle_beta   90.00
_cell.angle_gamma   90.00
#
_symmetry.space_group_name_H-M   'P 1'
#
loop_
_entity.id
_entity.type
_entity.pdbx_description
1 polymer ?
#
loop_
_entity_poly.entity_id
_entity_poly.type
_entity_poly.pdbx_seq_one_letter_code
_entity_poly.pdbx_strand_id
1 'polypeptide(L)'
;AALKGLPRTGAARQIDALLERVSLTEVRRKKIIKLSGGMKRRVGIAQALLNDPEILILDEPTAGLDPGERVRFRNLLSEFAQERIVLISTHIVSDVEYIAAENAVMKAGKIIAQDTTEGLVKQIEAKVWQRNIPMEQLARWEYRLRVVNLRNEPDGTVTLRYLADAPQLPDSVPAQPRLEDLYLWLFPEEMEEAK
;
A
#
# COMPACT_ATOMS: atom_id res chain seq x y z
N ALA A 1 -15.93 9.31 22.91
CA ALA A 1 -16.35 10.71 23.14
C ALA A 1 -15.89 11.21 24.51
N ALA A 2 -16.24 10.55 25.61
CA ALA A 2 -15.87 11.02 26.96
C ALA A 2 -14.35 11.12 27.15
N LEU A 3 -13.58 10.13 26.74
CA LEU A 3 -12.11 10.11 26.81
C LEU A 3 -11.44 11.18 25.93
N LYS A 4 -12.18 11.74 24.98
CA LYS A 4 -11.70 12.80 24.07
C LYS A 4 -12.26 14.20 24.45
N GLY A 5 -12.82 14.34 25.65
CA GLY A 5 -13.30 15.63 26.18
C GLY A 5 -14.56 16.20 25.48
N LEU A 6 -15.24 15.43 24.65
CA LEU A 6 -16.43 15.90 23.94
C LEU A 6 -17.63 16.07 24.89
N PRO A 7 -18.34 17.23 24.87
CA PRO A 7 -19.54 17.44 25.66
C PRO A 7 -20.65 16.45 25.21
N ARG A 8 -21.39 15.91 26.18
CA ARG A 8 -22.44 14.91 25.93
C ARG A 8 -23.49 15.35 24.91
N THR A 9 -23.81 16.66 24.91
CA THR A 9 -24.85 17.26 24.04
C THR A 9 -24.46 17.27 22.55
N GLY A 10 -23.16 17.32 22.21
CA GLY A 10 -22.66 17.30 20.83
C GLY A 10 -22.18 15.91 20.36
N ALA A 11 -21.80 15.06 21.31
CA ALA A 11 -21.17 13.77 21.01
C ALA A 11 -22.04 12.83 20.19
N ALA A 12 -23.34 12.75 20.47
CA ALA A 12 -24.26 11.86 19.75
C ALA A 12 -24.36 12.25 18.26
N ARG A 13 -24.52 13.55 17.97
CA ARG A 13 -24.61 14.06 16.59
C ARG A 13 -23.32 13.83 15.81
N GLN A 14 -22.17 14.07 16.45
CA GLN A 14 -20.87 13.84 15.82
C GLN A 14 -20.60 12.35 15.57
N ILE A 15 -20.98 11.47 16.50
CA ILE A 15 -20.90 10.02 16.31
C ILE A 15 -21.75 9.59 15.12
N ASP A 16 -22.99 10.10 15.01
CA ASP A 16 -23.87 9.74 13.90
C ASP A 16 -23.30 10.15 12.55
N ALA A 17 -22.81 11.37 12.43
CA ALA A 17 -22.15 11.86 11.23
C ALA A 17 -20.90 11.02 10.85
N LEU A 18 -20.07 10.66 11.84
CA LEU A 18 -18.90 9.83 11.60
C LEU A 18 -19.28 8.39 11.19
N LEU A 19 -20.31 7.80 11.79
CA LEU A 19 -20.80 6.47 11.41
C LEU A 19 -21.34 6.47 9.98
N GLU A 20 -21.99 7.53 9.54
CA GLU A 20 -22.42 7.72 8.16
C GLU A 20 -21.21 7.78 7.20
N ARG A 21 -20.22 8.65 7.47
CA ARG A 21 -18.99 8.78 6.67
C ARG A 21 -18.24 7.45 6.51
N VAL A 22 -18.17 6.64 7.56
CA VAL A 22 -17.51 5.33 7.50
C VAL A 22 -18.46 4.18 7.10
N SER A 23 -19.69 4.46 6.67
CA SER A 23 -20.71 3.49 6.25
C SER A 23 -21.02 2.41 7.31
N LEU A 24 -21.23 2.82 8.55
CA LEU A 24 -21.55 1.94 9.68
C LEU A 24 -22.87 2.27 10.38
N THR A 25 -23.70 3.13 9.82
CA THR A 25 -24.98 3.56 10.41
C THR A 25 -25.90 2.37 10.75
N GLU A 26 -26.04 1.40 9.85
CA GLU A 26 -26.91 0.24 10.04
C GLU A 26 -26.46 -0.69 11.17
N VAL A 27 -25.18 -0.68 11.48
CA VAL A 27 -24.58 -1.55 12.52
C VAL A 27 -24.30 -0.83 13.82
N ARG A 28 -24.77 0.42 13.97
CA ARG A 28 -24.55 1.30 15.14
C ARG A 28 -24.78 0.62 16.50
N ARG A 29 -25.78 -0.25 16.59
CA ARG A 29 -26.17 -0.94 17.85
C ARG A 29 -25.53 -2.31 18.00
N LYS A 30 -24.77 -2.81 17.01
CA LYS A 30 -24.08 -4.10 17.11
C LYS A 30 -22.88 -3.99 18.05
N LYS A 31 -22.65 -5.06 18.82
CA LYS A 31 -21.45 -5.19 19.63
C LYS A 31 -20.22 -5.29 18.73
N ILE A 32 -19.10 -4.63 19.07
CA ILE A 32 -17.86 -4.60 18.27
C ILE A 32 -17.36 -6.01 17.94
N ILE A 33 -17.50 -6.97 18.85
CA ILE A 33 -17.10 -8.36 18.63
C ILE A 33 -17.81 -9.03 17.45
N LYS A 34 -19.02 -8.55 17.10
CA LYS A 34 -19.83 -9.07 15.98
C LYS A 34 -19.57 -8.36 14.65
N LEU A 35 -18.66 -7.40 14.62
CA LEU A 35 -18.26 -6.67 13.41
C LEU A 35 -17.19 -7.45 12.64
N SER A 36 -17.18 -7.34 11.29
CA SER A 36 -16.09 -7.83 10.45
C SER A 36 -14.78 -7.08 10.75
N GLY A 37 -13.64 -7.60 10.27
CA GLY A 37 -12.35 -6.94 10.39
C GLY A 37 -12.36 -5.52 9.81
N GLY A 38 -12.88 -5.36 8.59
CA GLY A 38 -13.02 -4.05 7.94
C GLY A 38 -13.97 -3.09 8.68
N MET A 39 -15.08 -3.59 9.22
CA MET A 39 -15.98 -2.79 10.06
C MET A 39 -15.28 -2.31 11.34
N LYS A 40 -14.50 -3.18 12.01
CA LYS A 40 -13.74 -2.79 13.21
C LYS A 40 -12.72 -1.70 12.91
N ARG A 41 -12.02 -1.79 11.77
CA ARG A 41 -11.07 -0.74 11.35
C ARG A 41 -11.77 0.58 11.08
N ARG A 42 -12.93 0.56 10.40
CA ARG A 42 -13.73 1.77 10.17
C ARG A 42 -14.25 2.39 11.48
N VAL A 43 -14.60 1.58 12.48
CA VAL A 43 -14.89 2.08 13.84
C VAL A 43 -13.66 2.76 14.45
N GLY A 44 -12.47 2.18 14.29
CA GLY A 44 -11.21 2.77 14.76
C GLY A 44 -10.97 4.15 14.13
N ILE A 45 -11.18 4.30 12.83
CA ILE A 45 -11.09 5.61 12.15
C ILE A 45 -12.13 6.59 12.69
N ALA A 46 -13.40 6.18 12.77
CA ALA A 46 -14.44 7.05 13.34
C ALA A 46 -14.08 7.51 14.75
N GLN A 47 -13.48 6.64 15.55
CA GLN A 47 -12.97 6.99 16.88
C GLN A 47 -11.80 7.96 16.81
N ALA A 48 -10.88 7.79 15.89
CA ALA A 48 -9.73 8.69 15.70
C ALA A 48 -10.19 10.11 15.28
N LEU A 49 -11.22 10.19 14.44
CA LEU A 49 -11.81 11.42 13.93
C LEU A 49 -12.73 12.15 14.91
N LEU A 50 -13.09 11.53 16.05
CA LEU A 50 -13.75 12.25 17.12
C LEU A 50 -12.85 13.42 17.57
N ASN A 51 -13.33 14.64 17.66
CA ASN A 51 -12.62 15.90 17.87
C ASN A 51 -12.00 16.54 16.64
N ASP A 52 -12.31 16.02 15.45
CA ASP A 52 -11.89 16.61 14.19
C ASP A 52 -10.38 16.98 14.14
N PRO A 53 -9.48 16.00 14.26
CA PRO A 53 -8.04 16.26 14.30
C PRO A 53 -7.55 16.75 12.93
N GLU A 54 -6.60 17.67 12.93
CA GLU A 54 -5.91 18.14 11.73
C GLU A 54 -4.96 17.07 11.14
N ILE A 55 -4.46 16.17 12.00
CA ILE A 55 -3.53 15.09 11.62
C ILE A 55 -4.12 13.75 12.04
N LEU A 56 -4.23 12.83 11.07
CA LEU A 56 -4.65 11.46 11.29
C LEU A 56 -3.46 10.52 11.01
N ILE A 57 -3.04 9.77 12.03
CA ILE A 57 -1.93 8.81 11.93
C ILE A 57 -2.50 7.39 11.97
N LEU A 58 -2.19 6.58 10.97
CA LEU A 58 -2.69 5.23 10.80
C LEU A 58 -1.52 4.26 10.56
N ASP A 59 -1.47 3.23 11.39
CA ASP A 59 -0.48 2.15 11.27
C ASP A 59 -1.12 0.92 10.65
N GLU A 60 -0.57 0.43 9.53
CA GLU A 60 -1.04 -0.72 8.76
C GLU A 60 -2.57 -0.74 8.54
N PRO A 61 -3.18 0.34 8.03
CA PRO A 61 -4.62 0.47 8.06
C PRO A 61 -5.38 -0.50 7.15
N THR A 62 -4.75 -1.06 6.12
CA THR A 62 -5.35 -1.95 5.12
C THR A 62 -4.94 -3.42 5.28
N ALA A 63 -3.98 -3.72 6.16
CA ALA A 63 -3.50 -5.08 6.38
C ALA A 63 -4.63 -6.05 6.80
N GLY A 64 -4.71 -7.23 6.16
CA GLY A 64 -5.72 -8.24 6.48
C GLY A 64 -7.17 -7.89 6.07
N LEU A 65 -7.37 -6.86 5.24
CA LEU A 65 -8.64 -6.59 4.59
C LEU A 65 -8.78 -7.42 3.32
N ASP A 66 -9.99 -7.87 3.03
CA ASP A 66 -10.31 -8.42 1.71
C ASP A 66 -10.22 -7.34 0.61
N PRO A 67 -10.08 -7.72 -0.68
CA PRO A 67 -9.88 -6.75 -1.75
C PRO A 67 -10.98 -5.67 -1.83
N GLY A 68 -12.24 -6.03 -1.63
CA GLY A 68 -13.36 -5.09 -1.68
C GLY A 68 -13.34 -4.08 -0.53
N GLU A 69 -13.07 -4.56 0.69
CA GLU A 69 -12.93 -3.68 1.86
C GLU A 69 -11.68 -2.78 1.73
N ARG A 70 -10.58 -3.28 1.14
CA ARG A 70 -9.36 -2.50 0.89
C ARG A 70 -9.64 -1.32 -0.04
N VAL A 71 -10.35 -1.53 -1.15
CA VAL A 71 -10.74 -0.45 -2.08
C VAL A 71 -11.60 0.59 -1.37
N ARG A 72 -12.63 0.16 -0.63
CA ARG A 72 -13.48 1.09 0.13
C ARG A 72 -12.69 1.90 1.14
N PHE A 73 -11.75 1.25 1.81
CA PHE A 73 -10.93 1.88 2.82
C PHE A 73 -9.97 2.92 2.23
N ARG A 74 -9.34 2.61 1.08
CA ARG A 74 -8.50 3.56 0.34
C ARG A 74 -9.28 4.80 -0.07
N ASN A 75 -10.47 4.62 -0.64
CA ASN A 75 -11.33 5.74 -1.04
C ASN A 75 -11.69 6.63 0.17
N LEU A 76 -12.01 6.01 1.31
CA LEU A 76 -12.29 6.73 2.55
C LEU A 76 -11.07 7.55 3.04
N LEU A 77 -9.87 6.99 2.98
CA LEU A 77 -8.64 7.70 3.36
C LEU A 77 -8.35 8.86 2.40
N SER A 78 -8.54 8.66 1.10
CA SER A 78 -8.39 9.72 0.10
C SER A 78 -9.38 10.87 0.31
N GLU A 79 -10.63 10.58 0.71
CA GLU A 79 -11.60 11.60 1.09
C GLU A 79 -11.12 12.41 2.31
N PHE A 80 -10.64 11.73 3.35
CA PHE A 80 -10.14 12.41 4.55
C PHE A 80 -8.89 13.24 4.28
N ALA A 81 -8.03 12.82 3.37
CA ALA A 81 -6.83 13.55 2.99
C ALA A 81 -7.10 14.88 2.28
N GLN A 82 -8.33 15.12 1.78
CA GLN A 82 -8.73 16.42 1.24
C GLN A 82 -8.92 17.50 2.32
N GLU A 83 -9.22 17.09 3.55
CA GLU A 83 -9.57 17.99 4.64
C GLU A 83 -8.46 18.07 5.71
N ARG A 84 -7.51 17.13 5.72
CA ARG A 84 -6.51 17.00 6.78
C ARG A 84 -5.25 16.26 6.32
N ILE A 85 -4.20 16.31 7.12
CA ILE A 85 -3.00 15.52 6.91
C ILE A 85 -3.29 14.07 7.33
N VAL A 86 -3.13 13.12 6.41
CA VAL A 86 -3.24 11.69 6.69
C VAL A 86 -1.87 11.05 6.52
N LEU A 87 -1.28 10.60 7.63
CA LEU A 87 -0.01 9.87 7.65
C LEU A 87 -0.29 8.37 7.78
N ILE A 88 0.21 7.58 6.84
CA ILE A 88 0.00 6.13 6.81
C ILE A 88 1.35 5.44 6.84
N SER A 89 1.56 4.50 7.78
CA SER A 89 2.62 3.50 7.71
C SER A 89 2.06 2.22 7.12
N THR A 90 2.76 1.62 6.16
CA THR A 90 2.39 0.31 5.60
C THR A 90 3.57 -0.35 4.89
N HIS A 91 3.59 -1.68 4.86
CA HIS A 91 4.46 -2.49 4.01
C HIS A 91 3.80 -2.87 2.68
N ILE A 92 2.52 -2.53 2.48
CA ILE A 92 1.77 -2.86 1.26
C ILE A 92 1.96 -1.73 0.24
N VAL A 93 2.99 -1.84 -0.59
CA VAL A 93 3.40 -0.81 -1.55
C VAL A 93 2.25 -0.42 -2.51
N SER A 94 1.48 -1.39 -2.98
CA SER A 94 0.35 -1.15 -3.89
C SER A 94 -0.75 -0.27 -3.28
N ASP A 95 -0.87 -0.18 -1.96
CA ASP A 95 -1.86 0.68 -1.34
C ASP A 95 -1.43 2.15 -1.38
N VAL A 96 -0.13 2.42 -1.15
CA VAL A 96 0.39 3.80 -1.19
C VAL A 96 0.39 4.39 -2.60
N GLU A 97 0.62 3.59 -3.63
CA GLU A 97 0.52 4.06 -5.02
C GLU A 97 -0.84 4.72 -5.36
N TYR A 98 -1.91 4.28 -4.68
CA TYR A 98 -3.27 4.78 -4.92
C TYR A 98 -3.71 5.90 -3.97
N ILE A 99 -3.13 5.97 -2.77
CA ILE A 99 -3.63 6.87 -1.71
C ILE A 99 -2.72 8.07 -1.53
N ALA A 100 -1.39 7.87 -1.59
CA ALA A 100 -0.43 8.86 -1.16
C ALA A 100 -0.01 9.82 -2.28
N ALA A 101 -0.09 11.12 -2.01
CA ALA A 101 0.49 12.14 -2.88
C ALA A 101 2.02 12.18 -2.74
N GLU A 102 2.52 11.99 -1.51
CA GLU A 102 3.94 11.92 -1.18
C GLU A 102 4.25 10.63 -0.43
N ASN A 103 5.41 10.06 -0.69
CA ASN A 103 5.87 8.83 -0.07
C ASN A 103 7.25 9.03 0.55
N ALA A 104 7.47 8.42 1.70
CA ALA A 104 8.77 8.34 2.36
C ALA A 104 9.15 6.88 2.58
N VAL A 105 10.30 6.47 2.06
CA VAL A 105 10.87 5.13 2.26
C VAL A 105 11.77 5.17 3.48
N MET A 106 11.49 4.32 4.45
CA MET A 106 12.24 4.24 5.70
C MET A 106 13.06 2.95 5.76
N LYS A 107 14.34 3.05 6.12
CA LYS A 107 15.23 1.92 6.39
C LYS A 107 16.01 2.16 7.67
N ALA A 108 16.00 1.20 8.59
CA ALA A 108 16.73 1.27 9.86
C ALA A 108 16.46 2.59 10.64
N GLY A 109 15.21 3.05 10.69
CA GLY A 109 14.82 4.26 11.40
C GLY A 109 15.19 5.58 10.70
N LYS A 110 15.66 5.54 9.45
CA LYS A 110 16.00 6.72 8.65
C LYS A 110 15.18 6.78 7.38
N ILE A 111 14.76 7.98 7.00
CA ILE A 111 14.16 8.21 5.67
C ILE A 111 15.33 8.21 4.66
N ILE A 112 15.26 7.29 3.70
CA ILE A 112 16.29 7.09 2.67
C ILE A 112 15.86 7.61 1.29
N ALA A 113 14.56 7.80 1.07
CA ALA A 113 13.99 8.43 -0.11
C ALA A 113 12.65 9.09 0.26
N GLN A 114 12.37 10.24 -0.32
CA GLN A 114 11.09 10.94 -0.15
C GLN A 114 10.79 11.74 -1.41
N ASP A 115 9.63 11.51 -1.99
CA ASP A 115 9.12 12.25 -3.16
C ASP A 115 7.67 11.83 -3.43
N THR A 116 7.07 12.40 -4.46
CA THR A 116 5.85 11.88 -5.07
C THR A 116 6.08 10.45 -5.59
N THR A 117 5.01 9.68 -5.78
CA THR A 117 5.13 8.33 -6.38
C THR A 117 5.87 8.38 -7.72
N GLU A 118 5.54 9.35 -8.57
CA GLU A 118 6.19 9.54 -9.88
C GLU A 118 7.68 9.88 -9.74
N GLY A 119 8.05 10.79 -8.84
CA GLY A 119 9.44 11.17 -8.58
C GLY A 119 10.28 10.01 -8.06
N LEU A 120 9.72 9.18 -7.17
CA LEU A 120 10.38 7.98 -6.67
C LEU A 120 10.60 6.95 -7.78
N VAL A 121 9.58 6.68 -8.58
CA VAL A 121 9.64 5.67 -9.65
C VAL A 121 10.65 6.06 -10.74
N LYS A 122 10.81 7.35 -11.04
CA LYS A 122 11.82 7.85 -11.99
C LYS A 122 13.27 7.48 -11.60
N GLN A 123 13.54 7.28 -10.31
CA GLN A 123 14.91 6.92 -9.85
C GLN A 123 15.36 5.55 -10.38
N ILE A 124 14.45 4.70 -10.82
CA ILE A 124 14.74 3.36 -11.33
C ILE A 124 14.27 3.15 -12.79
N GLU A 125 13.98 4.23 -13.52
CA GLU A 125 13.41 4.15 -14.87
C GLU A 125 14.27 3.30 -15.84
N ALA A 126 15.58 3.35 -15.74
CA ALA A 126 16.51 2.58 -16.57
C ALA A 126 17.00 1.26 -15.92
N LYS A 127 16.32 0.77 -14.86
CA LYS A 127 16.79 -0.38 -14.08
C LYS A 127 15.82 -1.55 -14.08
N VAL A 128 14.65 -1.39 -14.70
CA VAL A 128 13.61 -2.42 -14.76
C VAL A 128 13.56 -3.02 -16.15
N TRP A 129 13.79 -4.31 -16.24
CA TRP A 129 13.87 -5.04 -17.50
C TRP A 129 12.88 -6.18 -17.53
N GLN A 130 12.44 -6.54 -18.73
CA GLN A 130 11.62 -7.72 -18.94
C GLN A 130 12.08 -8.52 -20.16
N ARG A 131 11.93 -9.82 -20.06
CA ARG A 131 12.22 -10.77 -21.16
C ARG A 131 11.32 -11.97 -21.08
N ASN A 132 10.82 -12.40 -22.23
CA ASN A 132 10.11 -13.68 -22.36
C ASN A 132 11.15 -14.77 -22.67
N ILE A 133 11.12 -15.87 -21.91
CA ILE A 133 12.04 -17.01 -22.06
C ILE A 133 11.27 -18.34 -22.03
N PRO A 134 11.81 -19.42 -22.64
CA PRO A 134 11.29 -20.77 -22.43
C PRO A 134 11.33 -21.15 -20.94
N MET A 135 10.29 -21.86 -20.47
CA MET A 135 10.17 -22.32 -19.09
C MET A 135 11.41 -23.11 -18.62
N GLU A 136 12.01 -23.89 -19.54
CA GLU A 136 13.20 -24.71 -19.24
C GLU A 136 14.42 -23.89 -18.80
N GLN A 137 14.48 -22.61 -19.20
CA GLN A 137 15.56 -21.71 -18.87
C GLN A 137 15.34 -20.95 -17.56
N LEU A 138 14.13 -21.00 -16.98
CA LEU A 138 13.75 -20.23 -15.81
C LEU A 138 14.71 -20.45 -14.64
N ALA A 139 14.93 -21.67 -14.21
CA ALA A 139 15.78 -22.00 -13.07
C ALA A 139 17.21 -21.44 -13.18
N ARG A 140 17.76 -21.39 -14.42
CA ARG A 140 19.07 -20.81 -14.67
C ARG A 140 19.13 -19.32 -14.40
N TRP A 141 18.07 -18.57 -14.78
CA TRP A 141 18.06 -17.12 -14.73
C TRP A 141 17.52 -16.59 -13.40
N GLU A 142 16.56 -17.28 -12.81
CA GLU A 142 16.02 -16.94 -11.48
C GLU A 142 17.10 -16.90 -10.40
N TYR A 143 18.09 -17.78 -10.49
CA TYR A 143 19.24 -17.77 -9.57
C TYR A 143 20.25 -16.65 -9.86
N ARG A 144 20.38 -16.21 -11.10
CA ARG A 144 21.40 -15.22 -11.52
C ARG A 144 20.89 -13.79 -11.52
N LEU A 145 19.62 -13.61 -11.74
CA LEU A 145 18.98 -12.31 -11.87
C LEU A 145 18.24 -11.94 -10.56
N ARG A 146 18.10 -10.65 -10.38
CA ARG A 146 17.22 -10.11 -9.37
C ARG A 146 15.79 -10.06 -9.91
N VAL A 147 15.15 -11.23 -9.98
CA VAL A 147 13.80 -11.39 -10.52
C VAL A 147 12.80 -10.85 -9.52
N VAL A 148 11.95 -9.92 -9.94
CA VAL A 148 10.91 -9.28 -9.12
C VAL A 148 9.51 -9.76 -9.47
N ASN A 149 9.32 -10.33 -10.66
CA ASN A 149 8.04 -10.89 -11.06
C ASN A 149 8.21 -11.95 -12.16
N LEU A 150 7.37 -12.97 -12.12
CA LEU A 150 7.25 -14.03 -13.11
C LEU A 150 5.80 -14.09 -13.60
N ARG A 151 5.60 -14.13 -14.91
CA ARG A 151 4.29 -14.34 -15.50
C ARG A 151 4.35 -15.48 -16.52
N ASN A 152 3.57 -16.54 -16.26
CA ASN A 152 3.41 -17.63 -17.22
C ASN A 152 2.57 -17.15 -18.40
N GLU A 153 3.03 -17.42 -19.61
CA GLU A 153 2.34 -17.08 -20.83
C GLU A 153 1.59 -18.32 -21.39
N PRO A 154 0.51 -18.11 -22.15
CA PRO A 154 -0.30 -19.22 -22.69
C PRO A 154 0.46 -20.16 -23.65
N ASP A 155 1.56 -19.70 -24.24
CA ASP A 155 2.42 -20.44 -25.16
C ASP A 155 3.47 -21.33 -24.47
N GLY A 156 3.42 -21.42 -23.14
CA GLY A 156 4.37 -22.21 -22.34
C GLY A 156 5.70 -21.49 -22.05
N THR A 157 5.80 -20.22 -22.38
CA THR A 157 6.94 -19.37 -22.01
C THR A 157 6.68 -18.63 -20.70
N VAL A 158 7.71 -17.97 -20.17
CA VAL A 158 7.64 -17.15 -18.95
C VAL A 158 8.21 -15.77 -19.22
N THR A 159 7.45 -14.74 -18.90
CA THR A 159 7.95 -13.38 -18.87
C THR A 159 8.59 -13.11 -17.52
N LEU A 160 9.91 -12.91 -17.54
CA LEU A 160 10.72 -12.45 -16.41
C LEU A 160 10.70 -10.94 -16.33
N ARG A 161 10.43 -10.40 -15.15
CA ARG A 161 10.70 -9.01 -14.79
C ARG A 161 11.81 -8.98 -13.78
N TYR A 162 12.88 -8.22 -14.03
CA TYR A 162 14.05 -8.20 -13.18
C TYR A 162 14.67 -6.81 -13.07
N LEU A 163 15.46 -6.60 -12.02
CA LEU A 163 16.16 -5.36 -11.72
C LEU A 163 17.66 -5.50 -12.01
N ALA A 164 18.21 -4.55 -12.79
CA ALA A 164 19.64 -4.47 -13.09
C ALA A 164 19.98 -3.08 -13.62
N ASP A 165 21.25 -2.64 -13.42
CA ASP A 165 21.76 -1.37 -13.99
C ASP A 165 21.82 -1.38 -15.52
N ALA A 166 21.91 -2.56 -16.13
CA ALA A 166 21.90 -2.78 -17.58
C ALA A 166 21.21 -4.12 -17.89
N PRO A 167 20.68 -4.33 -19.13
CA PRO A 167 20.05 -5.58 -19.49
C PRO A 167 21.03 -6.75 -19.41
N GLN A 168 20.69 -7.78 -18.65
CA GLN A 168 21.55 -8.95 -18.42
C GLN A 168 21.17 -10.15 -19.30
N LEU A 169 20.00 -10.09 -19.94
CA LEU A 169 19.56 -11.06 -20.94
C LEU A 169 19.56 -10.42 -22.33
N PRO A 170 19.99 -11.13 -23.38
CA PRO A 170 19.81 -10.68 -24.76
C PRO A 170 18.36 -10.34 -25.04
N ASP A 171 18.11 -9.34 -25.84
CA ASP A 171 16.77 -8.88 -26.25
C ASP A 171 15.82 -8.53 -25.08
N SER A 172 16.34 -8.23 -23.90
CA SER A 172 15.54 -7.63 -22.83
C SER A 172 15.08 -6.24 -23.24
N VAL A 173 13.84 -5.95 -22.95
CA VAL A 173 13.26 -4.62 -23.18
C VAL A 173 13.04 -3.90 -21.85
N PRO A 174 13.17 -2.55 -21.82
CA PRO A 174 12.80 -1.79 -20.65
C PRO A 174 11.34 -2.02 -20.28
N ALA A 175 11.05 -2.15 -18.99
CA ALA A 175 9.70 -2.25 -18.48
C ALA A 175 9.36 -0.98 -17.67
N GLN A 176 8.11 -0.54 -17.74
CA GLN A 176 7.65 0.59 -16.96
C GLN A 176 7.83 0.30 -15.47
N PRO A 177 8.61 1.10 -14.74
CA PRO A 177 8.86 0.87 -13.32
C PRO A 177 7.62 1.14 -12.47
N ARG A 178 7.57 0.51 -11.29
CA ARG A 178 6.54 0.66 -10.27
C ARG A 178 7.19 0.97 -8.93
N LEU A 179 6.41 1.46 -7.98
CA LEU A 179 6.93 1.75 -6.64
C LEU A 179 7.45 0.46 -5.94
N GLU A 180 6.83 -0.70 -6.22
CA GLU A 180 7.29 -2.00 -5.74
C GLU A 180 8.70 -2.35 -6.26
N ASP A 181 9.01 -2.04 -7.52
CA ASP A 181 10.35 -2.24 -8.08
C ASP A 181 11.39 -1.37 -7.37
N LEU A 182 11.03 -0.12 -7.05
CA LEU A 182 11.90 0.76 -6.26
C LEU A 182 12.12 0.21 -4.85
N TYR A 183 11.06 -0.24 -4.19
CA TYR A 183 11.16 -0.85 -2.87
C TYR A 183 12.13 -2.03 -2.92
N LEU A 184 11.93 -2.97 -3.82
CA LEU A 184 12.83 -4.11 -4.00
C LEU A 184 14.25 -3.69 -4.42
N TRP A 185 14.43 -2.59 -5.12
CA TRP A 185 15.75 -2.04 -5.44
C TRP A 185 16.49 -1.53 -4.20
N LEU A 186 15.79 -0.84 -3.29
CA LEU A 186 16.34 -0.28 -2.06
C LEU A 186 16.57 -1.32 -0.95
N PHE A 187 15.85 -2.45 -1.00
CA PHE A 187 15.90 -3.55 -0.02
C PHE A 187 16.30 -4.88 -0.69
N PRO A 188 17.55 -5.00 -1.16
CA PRO A 188 18.03 -6.24 -1.80
C PRO A 188 17.99 -7.45 -0.88
N GLU A 189 18.17 -7.25 0.42
CA GLU A 189 18.20 -8.28 1.44
C GLU A 189 16.91 -9.09 1.51
N GLU A 190 15.76 -8.44 1.35
CA GLU A 190 14.45 -9.11 1.39
C GLU A 190 14.23 -10.09 0.24
N MET A 191 14.95 -9.91 -0.86
CA MET A 191 14.89 -10.84 -2.00
C MET A 191 15.80 -12.06 -1.83
N GLU A 192 16.86 -11.95 -1.02
CA GLU A 192 17.79 -13.06 -0.73
C GLU A 192 17.19 -14.01 0.30
N GLU A 193 16.45 -13.50 1.29
CA GLU A 193 15.73 -14.31 2.29
C GLU A 193 14.55 -15.08 1.71
N ALA A 194 14.00 -14.65 0.57
CA ALA A 194 12.87 -15.30 -0.12
C ALA A 194 13.28 -16.43 -1.08
N LYS A 195 14.59 -16.68 -1.27
CA LYS A 195 15.16 -17.77 -2.10
C LYS A 195 15.51 -18.99 -1.26
#